data_e49fb43e0799e4d0f7998d359e65e00f
#
_entry.id   e49fb43e0799e4d0f7998d359e65e00f
#
_cell.length_a   1.000
_cell.length_b   1.000
_cell.length_c   1.000
_cell.angle_alpha   90.00
_cell.angle_beta   90.00
_cell.angle_gamma   90.00
#
_symmetry.space_group_name_H-M   'P 1'
#
loop_
_entity.id
_entity.type
_entity.pdbx_description
1 polymer ?
#
loop_
_entity_poly.entity_id
_entity_poly.type
_entity_poly.pdbx_seq_one_letter_code
_entity_poly.pdbx_strand_id
1 'polypeptide(L)'
;MTEKKIRVLVAKPGLDGHDRGAKVVARALRDAGMEVIYTGLRQTPEMIAEAALQEDVDVVGLSILSGAHMALAPRIMELLKANGQENVKVFIGGIVPDEDMPRLREMGITGIYGPGASTDDIIKDVREAVK
;
A
#
# COMPACT_ATOMS: atom_id res chain seq x y z
N MET A 1 -11.75 -5.19 -26.62
CA MET A 1 -11.59 -4.19 -25.57
C MET A 1 -10.60 -4.69 -24.53
N THR A 2 -9.53 -3.99 -24.38
CA THR A 2 -8.48 -4.39 -23.43
C THR A 2 -8.79 -3.81 -22.06
N GLU A 3 -8.87 -4.68 -21.07
CA GLU A 3 -9.01 -4.21 -19.70
C GLU A 3 -7.71 -3.56 -19.25
N LYS A 4 -7.82 -2.42 -18.63
CA LYS A 4 -6.66 -1.75 -18.06
C LYS A 4 -6.17 -2.57 -16.86
N LYS A 5 -4.89 -2.86 -16.81
CA LYS A 5 -4.30 -3.55 -15.68
C LYS A 5 -4.30 -2.64 -14.45
N ILE A 6 -4.56 -3.23 -13.29
CA ILE A 6 -4.44 -2.52 -12.02
C ILE A 6 -2.95 -2.26 -11.77
N ARG A 7 -2.61 -1.01 -11.49
CA ARG A 7 -1.23 -0.63 -11.18
C ARG A 7 -1.10 -0.45 -9.67
N VAL A 8 -0.15 -1.16 -9.08
CA VAL A 8 0.05 -1.18 -7.63
C VAL A 8 1.48 -0.74 -7.32
N LEU A 9 1.60 0.23 -6.43
CA LEU A 9 2.89 0.61 -5.87
C LEU A 9 3.04 -0.08 -4.52
N VAL A 10 4.05 -0.92 -4.38
CA VAL A 10 4.37 -1.56 -3.10
C VAL A 10 5.56 -0.81 -2.52
N ALA A 11 5.35 -0.23 -1.35
CA ALA A 11 6.34 0.64 -0.73
C ALA A 11 6.64 0.22 0.71
N LYS A 12 7.86 0.48 1.12
CA LYS A 12 8.29 0.19 2.48
C LYS A 12 8.80 1.49 3.11
N PRO A 13 7.92 2.23 3.81
CA PRO A 13 8.32 3.51 4.38
C PRO A 13 9.13 3.34 5.66
N GLY A 14 9.92 4.36 5.96
CA GLY A 14 10.70 4.42 7.19
C GLY A 14 12.01 3.66 7.08
N LEU A 15 12.60 3.36 8.23
CA LEU A 15 13.92 2.76 8.33
C LEU A 15 13.91 1.23 8.49
N ASP A 16 12.73 0.63 8.48
CA ASP A 16 12.56 -0.80 8.63
C ASP A 16 13.15 -1.55 7.44
N GLY A 17 14.03 -2.50 7.71
CA GLY A 17 14.72 -3.29 6.69
C GLY A 17 14.06 -4.63 6.38
N HIS A 18 12.89 -4.92 6.95
CA HIS A 18 12.21 -6.21 6.80
C HIS A 18 11.35 -6.21 5.53
N ASP A 19 11.93 -6.54 4.39
CA ASP A 19 11.24 -6.41 3.09
C ASP A 19 10.67 -7.71 2.53
N ARG A 20 10.89 -8.86 3.19
CA ARG A 20 10.45 -10.15 2.68
C ARG A 20 8.95 -10.22 2.44
N GLY A 21 8.16 -9.76 3.40
CA GLY A 21 6.69 -9.75 3.26
C GLY A 21 6.22 -8.87 2.12
N ALA A 22 6.83 -7.70 1.97
CA ALA A 22 6.51 -6.79 0.88
C ALA A 22 6.80 -7.42 -0.48
N LYS A 23 7.93 -8.11 -0.60
CA LYS A 23 8.31 -8.79 -1.84
C LYS A 23 7.38 -9.94 -2.18
N VAL A 24 6.95 -10.71 -1.18
CA VAL A 24 5.99 -11.81 -1.37
C VAL A 24 4.67 -11.28 -1.91
N VAL A 25 4.15 -10.21 -1.31
CA VAL A 25 2.89 -9.60 -1.74
C VAL A 25 3.04 -9.01 -3.15
N ALA A 26 4.13 -8.30 -3.41
CA ALA A 26 4.39 -7.71 -4.72
C ALA A 26 4.40 -8.79 -5.81
N ARG A 27 5.06 -9.91 -5.55
CA ARG A 27 5.11 -11.02 -6.50
C ARG A 27 3.74 -11.63 -6.72
N ALA A 28 2.97 -11.84 -5.64
CA ALA A 28 1.64 -12.41 -5.74
C ALA A 28 0.70 -11.54 -6.58
N LEU A 29 0.74 -10.22 -6.37
CA LEU A 29 -0.07 -9.29 -7.15
C LEU A 29 0.34 -9.29 -8.62
N ARG A 30 1.64 -9.33 -8.90
CA ARG A 30 2.15 -9.40 -10.27
C ARG A 30 1.72 -10.70 -10.94
N ASP A 31 1.83 -11.82 -10.24
CA ASP A 31 1.44 -13.12 -10.80
C ASP A 31 -0.07 -13.19 -11.05
N ALA A 32 -0.86 -12.36 -10.36
CA ALA A 32 -2.30 -12.24 -10.58
C ALA A 32 -2.65 -11.33 -11.77
N GLY A 33 -1.66 -10.81 -12.49
CA GLY A 33 -1.86 -10.00 -13.68
C GLY A 33 -1.82 -8.49 -13.48
N MET A 34 -1.46 -8.02 -12.29
CA MET A 34 -1.33 -6.60 -12.02
C MET A 34 0.05 -6.08 -12.39
N GLU A 35 0.14 -4.80 -12.69
CA GLU A 35 1.43 -4.13 -12.85
C GLU A 35 1.88 -3.66 -11.48
N VAL A 36 3.01 -4.16 -11.02
CA VAL A 36 3.52 -3.86 -9.68
C VAL A 36 4.84 -3.13 -9.78
N ILE A 37 4.91 -1.98 -9.10
CA ILE A 37 6.13 -1.21 -8.93
C ILE A 37 6.56 -1.36 -7.47
N TYR A 38 7.72 -1.93 -7.25
CA TYR A 38 8.28 -2.06 -5.91
C TYR A 38 9.33 -0.97 -5.70
N THR A 39 9.12 -0.08 -4.73
CA THR A 39 10.02 1.06 -4.52
C THR A 39 11.33 0.70 -3.83
N GLY A 40 11.37 -0.45 -3.16
CA GLY A 40 12.51 -0.79 -2.32
C GLY A 40 12.34 -0.29 -0.89
N LEU A 41 13.42 -0.37 -0.13
CA LEU A 41 13.46 -0.03 1.30
C LEU A 41 13.59 1.46 1.53
N ARG A 42 13.28 1.87 2.75
CA ARG A 42 13.60 3.19 3.32
C ARG A 42 13.03 4.36 2.54
N GLN A 43 11.81 4.21 2.11
CA GLN A 43 11.12 5.28 1.39
C GLN A 43 10.54 6.29 2.36
N THR A 44 10.66 7.58 2.05
CA THR A 44 9.98 8.62 2.80
C THR A 44 8.54 8.74 2.31
N PRO A 45 7.61 9.29 3.13
CA PRO A 45 6.26 9.57 2.65
C PRO A 45 6.23 10.41 1.36
N GLU A 46 7.13 11.40 1.25
CA GLU A 46 7.25 12.25 0.07
C GLU A 46 7.66 11.44 -1.17
N MET A 47 8.61 10.54 -1.03
CA MET A 47 9.05 9.66 -2.12
C MET A 47 7.92 8.74 -2.58
N ILE A 48 7.16 8.21 -1.63
CA ILE A 48 6.04 7.30 -1.94
C ILE A 48 4.95 8.06 -2.70
N ALA A 49 4.56 9.23 -2.21
CA ALA A 49 3.52 10.02 -2.85
C ALA A 49 3.95 10.47 -4.26
N GLU A 50 5.22 10.84 -4.43
CA GLU A 50 5.76 11.22 -5.73
C GLU A 50 5.76 10.04 -6.69
N ALA A 51 6.19 8.86 -6.25
CA ALA A 51 6.19 7.66 -7.08
C ALA A 51 4.76 7.29 -7.50
N ALA A 52 3.79 7.38 -6.57
CA ALA A 52 2.39 7.11 -6.87
C ALA A 52 1.87 8.03 -7.97
N LEU A 53 2.24 9.30 -7.93
CA LEU A 53 1.83 10.28 -8.92
C LEU A 53 2.50 10.01 -10.27
N GLN A 54 3.81 9.81 -10.28
CA GLN A 54 4.58 9.57 -11.51
C GLN A 54 4.17 8.29 -12.21
N GLU A 55 3.89 7.25 -11.45
CA GLU A 55 3.52 5.94 -12.00
C GLU A 55 2.02 5.81 -12.24
N ASP A 56 1.25 6.80 -11.88
CA ASP A 56 -0.21 6.81 -12.08
C ASP A 56 -0.86 5.53 -11.56
N VAL A 57 -0.58 5.20 -10.30
CA VAL A 57 -1.05 3.96 -9.71
C VAL A 57 -2.49 4.04 -9.24
N ASP A 58 -3.15 2.89 -9.19
CA ASP A 58 -4.51 2.75 -8.66
C ASP A 58 -4.48 2.43 -7.17
N VAL A 59 -3.42 1.78 -6.72
CA VAL A 59 -3.30 1.25 -5.36
C VAL A 59 -1.88 1.46 -4.83
N VAL A 60 -1.79 1.84 -3.56
CA VAL A 60 -0.52 1.88 -2.82
C VAL A 60 -0.59 0.86 -1.69
N GLY A 61 0.32 -0.09 -1.68
CA GLY A 61 0.47 -1.04 -0.59
C GLY A 61 1.68 -0.65 0.25
N LEU A 62 1.45 -0.42 1.53
CA LEU A 62 2.49 -0.05 2.48
C LEU A 62 2.83 -1.24 3.37
N SER A 63 4.10 -1.61 3.44
CA SER A 63 4.57 -2.65 4.35
C SER A 63 5.29 -1.99 5.52
N ILE A 64 4.68 -2.05 6.70
CA ILE A 64 5.20 -1.38 7.90
C ILE A 64 5.24 -2.36 9.06
N LEU A 65 6.42 -2.90 9.36
CA LEU A 65 6.61 -3.85 10.46
C LEU A 65 7.20 -3.21 11.71
N SER A 66 7.57 -1.94 11.62
CA SER A 66 8.27 -1.23 12.70
C SER A 66 7.36 -0.63 13.76
N GLY A 67 6.05 -0.72 13.58
CA GLY A 67 5.10 -0.04 14.46
C GLY A 67 4.91 1.45 14.14
N ALA A 68 5.59 1.96 13.11
CA ALA A 68 5.55 3.38 12.77
C ALA A 68 4.35 3.77 11.90
N HIS A 69 3.36 2.88 11.75
CA HIS A 69 2.20 3.12 10.88
C HIS A 69 1.42 4.38 11.26
N MET A 70 1.28 4.68 12.55
CA MET A 70 0.54 5.88 12.98
C MET A 70 1.31 7.18 12.75
N ALA A 71 2.62 7.12 12.57
CA ALA A 71 3.42 8.28 12.21
C ALA A 71 3.48 8.48 10.70
N LEU A 72 3.55 7.38 9.95
CA LEU A 72 3.78 7.40 8.51
C LEU A 72 2.50 7.49 7.68
N ALA A 73 1.47 6.74 8.06
CA ALA A 73 0.24 6.67 7.27
C ALA A 73 -0.47 8.02 7.13
N PRO A 74 -0.66 8.80 8.21
CA PRO A 74 -1.31 10.11 8.05
C PRO A 74 -0.57 11.03 7.08
N ARG A 75 0.75 11.02 7.14
CA ARG A 75 1.56 11.87 6.27
C ARG A 75 1.44 11.45 4.81
N ILE A 76 1.44 10.14 4.56
CA ILE A 76 1.29 9.60 3.20
C ILE A 76 -0.10 9.96 2.65
N MET A 77 -1.16 9.76 3.45
CA MET A 77 -2.52 10.09 3.03
C MET A 77 -2.68 11.59 2.73
N GLU A 78 -2.08 12.44 3.57
CA GLU A 78 -2.09 13.88 3.36
C GLU A 78 -1.42 14.28 2.04
N LEU A 79 -0.24 13.69 1.77
CA LEU A 79 0.50 13.98 0.55
C LEU A 79 -0.21 13.49 -0.70
N LEU A 80 -0.81 12.31 -0.65
CA LEU A 80 -1.60 11.80 -1.78
C LEU A 80 -2.76 12.74 -2.09
N LYS A 81 -3.46 13.20 -1.06
CA LYS A 81 -4.56 14.14 -1.23
C LYS A 81 -4.07 15.47 -1.83
N ALA A 82 -2.95 15.98 -1.32
CA ALA A 82 -2.37 17.22 -1.81
C ALA A 82 -1.96 17.13 -3.29
N ASN A 83 -1.59 15.94 -3.74
CA ASN A 83 -1.19 15.69 -5.13
C ASN A 83 -2.38 15.37 -6.06
N GLY A 84 -3.62 15.48 -5.57
CA GLY A 84 -4.80 15.13 -6.36
C GLY A 84 -5.02 13.64 -6.53
N GLN A 85 -4.43 12.83 -5.67
CA GLN A 85 -4.46 11.37 -5.73
C GLN A 85 -5.39 10.75 -4.68
N GLU A 86 -6.43 11.45 -4.30
CA GLU A 86 -7.37 10.97 -3.27
C GLU A 86 -8.17 9.73 -3.70
N ASN A 87 -8.20 9.41 -4.99
CA ASN A 87 -8.85 8.21 -5.50
C ASN A 87 -7.96 6.95 -5.40
N VAL A 88 -6.68 7.13 -5.10
CA VAL A 88 -5.76 5.99 -4.93
C VAL A 88 -6.13 5.24 -3.66
N LYS A 89 -6.27 3.93 -3.77
CA LYS A 89 -6.58 3.07 -2.62
C LYS A 89 -5.31 2.71 -1.89
N VAL A 90 -5.32 2.78 -0.56
CA VAL A 90 -4.13 2.51 0.26
C VAL A 90 -4.39 1.32 1.17
N PHE A 91 -3.49 0.36 1.12
CA PHE A 91 -3.52 -0.84 1.97
C PHE A 91 -2.27 -0.88 2.83
N ILE A 92 -2.41 -1.36 4.05
CA ILE A 92 -1.27 -1.52 4.97
C ILE A 92 -1.13 -2.98 5.34
N GLY A 93 0.09 -3.50 5.21
CA GLY A 93 0.47 -4.80 5.72
C GLY A 93 1.50 -4.63 6.83
N GLY A 94 1.35 -5.38 7.90
CA GLY A 94 2.28 -5.33 9.02
C GLY A 94 1.60 -5.67 10.33
N ILE A 95 2.24 -5.32 11.44
CA ILE A 95 1.71 -5.56 12.76
C ILE A 95 1.01 -4.30 13.22
N VAL A 96 -0.32 -4.29 13.15
CA VAL A 96 -1.14 -3.14 13.53
C VAL A 96 -2.04 -3.54 14.70
N PRO A 97 -1.90 -2.89 15.86
CA PRO A 97 -2.80 -3.15 16.99
C PRO A 97 -4.26 -2.86 16.63
N ASP A 98 -5.17 -3.65 17.16
CA ASP A 98 -6.60 -3.48 16.90
C ASP A 98 -7.09 -2.07 17.23
N GLU A 99 -6.53 -1.45 18.27
CA GLU A 99 -6.89 -0.11 18.69
C GLU A 99 -6.55 0.98 17.66
N ASP A 100 -5.59 0.72 16.78
CA ASP A 100 -5.20 1.67 15.74
C ASP A 100 -6.02 1.52 14.46
N MET A 101 -6.66 0.38 14.27
CA MET A 101 -7.40 0.10 13.04
C MET A 101 -8.51 1.10 12.74
N PRO A 102 -9.36 1.49 13.71
CA PRO A 102 -10.39 2.48 13.42
C PRO A 102 -9.84 3.83 12.95
N ARG A 103 -8.73 4.27 13.55
CA ARG A 103 -8.10 5.54 13.16
C ARG A 103 -7.56 5.48 11.75
N LEU A 104 -6.95 4.36 11.38
CA LEU A 104 -6.42 4.18 10.03
C LEU A 104 -7.56 4.18 9.00
N ARG A 105 -8.66 3.51 9.31
CA ARG A 105 -9.83 3.49 8.43
C ARG A 105 -10.45 4.87 8.28
N GLU A 106 -10.52 5.65 9.36
CA GLU A 106 -11.05 7.01 9.33
C GLU A 106 -10.23 7.93 8.42
N MET A 107 -8.91 7.73 8.35
CA MET A 107 -8.08 8.54 7.46
C MET A 107 -8.09 8.06 6.01
N GLY A 108 -8.82 6.99 5.71
CA GLY A 108 -9.02 6.54 4.34
C GLY A 108 -8.26 5.28 3.94
N ILE A 109 -7.63 4.58 4.89
CA ILE A 109 -6.97 3.32 4.60
C ILE A 109 -8.02 2.28 4.24
N THR A 110 -7.86 1.65 3.08
CA THR A 110 -8.85 0.73 2.52
C THR A 110 -8.80 -0.65 3.15
N GLY A 111 -7.60 -1.16 3.41
CA GLY A 111 -7.43 -2.49 4.01
C GLY A 111 -6.19 -2.59 4.86
N ILE A 112 -6.25 -3.42 5.90
CA ILE A 112 -5.17 -3.64 6.86
C ILE A 112 -4.98 -5.14 7.02
N TYR A 113 -3.74 -5.62 6.84
CA TYR A 113 -3.41 -7.04 6.88
C TYR A 113 -2.28 -7.31 7.87
N GLY A 114 -2.47 -8.33 8.70
CA GLY A 114 -1.43 -8.78 9.61
C GLY A 114 -0.46 -9.77 8.96
N PRO A 115 0.59 -10.14 9.67
CA PRO A 115 1.50 -11.20 9.22
C PRO A 115 0.72 -12.50 9.03
N GLY A 116 0.98 -13.20 7.96
CA GLY A 116 0.29 -14.45 7.67
C GLY A 116 -1.05 -14.29 6.95
N ALA A 117 -1.45 -13.06 6.62
CA ALA A 117 -2.65 -12.86 5.81
C ALA A 117 -2.47 -13.54 4.45
N SER A 118 -3.55 -14.11 3.93
CA SER A 118 -3.52 -14.79 2.64
C SER A 118 -3.30 -13.80 1.50
N THR A 119 -2.35 -14.10 0.61
CA THR A 119 -2.15 -13.27 -0.59
C THR A 119 -3.36 -13.32 -1.50
N ASP A 120 -4.12 -14.42 -1.50
CA ASP A 120 -5.34 -14.52 -2.29
C ASP A 120 -6.40 -13.53 -1.81
N ASP A 121 -6.52 -13.35 -0.50
CA ASP A 121 -7.44 -12.35 0.07
C ASP A 121 -7.02 -10.93 -0.29
N ILE A 122 -5.72 -10.66 -0.26
CA ILE A 122 -5.19 -9.35 -0.63
C ILE A 122 -5.49 -9.06 -2.10
N ILE A 123 -5.25 -10.02 -2.98
CA ILE A 123 -5.52 -9.90 -4.42
C ILE A 123 -7.00 -9.58 -4.65
N LYS A 124 -7.88 -10.34 -4.00
CA LYS A 124 -9.32 -10.16 -4.11
C LYS A 124 -9.74 -8.76 -3.68
N ASP A 125 -9.25 -8.32 -2.52
CA ASP A 125 -9.62 -7.03 -1.95
C ASP A 125 -9.12 -5.88 -2.82
N VAL A 126 -7.91 -5.99 -3.38
CA VAL A 126 -7.38 -5.00 -4.31
C VAL A 126 -8.24 -4.90 -5.55
N ARG A 127 -8.64 -6.03 -6.13
CA ARG A 127 -9.51 -6.05 -7.32
C ARG A 127 -10.86 -5.40 -7.03
N GLU A 128 -11.44 -5.68 -5.88
CA GLU A 128 -12.73 -5.10 -5.50
C GLU A 128 -12.64 -3.60 -5.24
N ALA A 129 -11.53 -3.14 -4.67
CA ALA A 129 -11.35 -1.73 -4.33
C ALA A 129 -11.28 -0.82 -5.55
N VAL A 130 -10.79 -1.33 -6.68
CA VAL A 130 -10.61 -0.53 -7.90
C VAL A 130 -11.71 -0.72 -8.94
N LYS A 131 -12.74 -1.44 -8.61
CA LYS A 131 -13.91 -1.59 -9.50
C LYS A 131 -14.69 -0.30 -9.60
#